data_15ad3c2b59cb24a1501cc5c9b4871c7b
#
_entry.id   15ad3c2b59cb24a1501cc5c9b4871c7b
#
_cell.length_a   1.000
_cell.length_b   1.000
_cell.length_c   1.000
_cell.angle_alpha   90.00
_cell.angle_beta   90.00
_cell.angle_gamma   90.00
#
_symmetry.space_group_name_H-M   'P 1'
#
loop_
_entity.id
_entity.type
_entity.pdbx_description
1 polymer ?
#
loop_
_entity_poly.entity_id
_entity_poly.type
_entity_poly.pdbx_seq_one_letter_code
_entity_poly.pdbx_strand_id
1 'polypeptide(L)'
;LTTRRQRQMCIRDSYIIANPNCSTMQMLVVLAPLHKRFNIKRLVISTYQSVSGTGKNAIDQLYSERNGSDSEKVYPYSIDQNLLPHCDVFEEGGYTKEENKLINETKKILNDNSIQITSTAVRVPIEICHGESVNIEFEKEYKLEEVNSILKSSTGLIVEDEPKDNLYPMPINAANKDEVFVGRIRRDFSVKSGLNLWIVADNLRKGAATNTIQIAEKLIEMGIAKP
;
A
#
# COMPACT_ATOMS: atom_id res chain seq x y z
N LEU A 1 -2.45 7.15 13.71
CA LEU A 1 -3.78 6.50 13.82
C LEU A 1 -3.69 4.98 13.66
N THR A 2 -2.96 4.48 12.67
CA THR A 2 -2.68 3.05 12.46
C THR A 2 -1.97 2.44 13.66
N THR A 3 -0.93 3.08 14.19
CA THR A 3 -0.17 2.63 15.35
C THR A 3 -1.00 2.53 16.62
N ARG A 4 -1.94 3.44 16.87
CA ARG A 4 -2.80 3.39 18.07
C ARG A 4 -3.75 2.19 18.06
N ARG A 5 -4.28 1.82 16.88
CA ARG A 5 -5.19 0.66 16.74
C ARG A 5 -4.45 -0.67 16.70
N GLN A 6 -3.28 -0.74 16.05
CA GLN A 6 -2.39 -1.90 16.15
C GLN A 6 -2.05 -2.18 17.61
N ARG A 7 -1.77 -1.15 18.40
CA ARG A 7 -1.51 -1.26 19.82
C ARG A 7 -2.65 -1.92 20.61
N GLN A 8 -3.89 -1.52 20.39
CA GLN A 8 -5.04 -2.10 21.11
C GLN A 8 -5.23 -3.59 20.83
N MET A 9 -4.74 -4.07 19.66
CA MET A 9 -4.89 -5.47 19.25
C MET A 9 -3.70 -6.35 19.61
N CYS A 10 -2.48 -5.80 19.62
CA CYS A 10 -1.25 -6.59 19.82
C CYS A 10 -0.71 -6.54 21.25
N ILE A 11 -0.91 -5.45 21.97
CA ILE A 11 -0.35 -5.28 23.34
C ILE A 11 -1.22 -5.91 24.42
N ARG A 12 -2.49 -6.21 24.13
CA ARG A 12 -3.39 -6.80 25.13
C ARG A 12 -2.97 -8.22 25.51
N ASP A 13 -2.34 -8.96 24.59
CA ASP A 13 -2.02 -10.38 24.74
C ASP A 13 -0.57 -10.76 24.38
N SER A 14 0.22 -9.84 23.78
CA SER A 14 1.64 -10.08 23.49
C SER A 14 2.43 -8.78 23.37
N TYR A 15 3.72 -8.84 23.73
CA TYR A 15 4.69 -7.74 23.55
C TYR A 15 5.26 -7.69 22.11
N ILE A 16 4.68 -8.43 21.18
CA ILE A 16 5.12 -8.50 19.77
C ILE A 16 4.18 -7.68 18.92
N ILE A 17 4.74 -6.70 18.18
CA ILE A 17 4.01 -5.89 17.22
C ILE A 17 4.51 -6.27 15.82
N ALA A 18 3.64 -6.87 15.04
CA ALA A 18 3.94 -7.17 13.65
C ALA A 18 3.84 -5.93 12.78
N ASN A 19 4.86 -5.69 11.94
CA ASN A 19 4.77 -4.70 10.88
C ASN A 19 3.81 -5.22 9.80
N PRO A 20 2.82 -4.43 9.34
CA PRO A 20 1.92 -4.87 8.27
C PRO A 20 2.63 -5.09 6.94
N ASN A 21 1.92 -5.71 6.01
CA ASN A 21 2.37 -5.86 4.62
C ASN A 21 2.70 -4.50 3.98
N CYS A 22 3.71 -4.46 3.10
CA CYS A 22 4.22 -3.24 2.51
C CYS A 22 3.16 -2.46 1.72
N SER A 23 2.35 -3.16 0.92
CA SER A 23 1.26 -2.55 0.15
C SER A 23 0.12 -2.10 1.09
N THR A 24 -0.29 -2.93 2.05
CA THR A 24 -1.30 -2.54 3.04
C THR A 24 -0.92 -1.24 3.74
N MET A 25 0.36 -1.09 4.08
CA MET A 25 0.83 0.05 4.86
C MET A 25 0.74 1.36 4.09
N GLN A 26 1.29 1.41 2.87
CA GLN A 26 1.24 2.63 2.06
C GLN A 26 -0.21 3.03 1.74
N MET A 27 -1.05 2.06 1.41
CA MET A 27 -2.46 2.29 1.14
C MET A 27 -3.19 2.88 2.36
N LEU A 28 -2.98 2.31 3.55
CA LEU A 28 -3.70 2.74 4.74
C LEU A 28 -3.27 4.10 5.28
N VAL A 29 -2.08 4.59 4.98
CA VAL A 29 -1.70 5.98 5.28
C VAL A 29 -2.65 6.95 4.55
N VAL A 30 -3.05 6.62 3.32
CA VAL A 30 -4.00 7.40 2.51
C VAL A 30 -5.44 7.14 2.94
N LEU A 31 -5.83 5.88 3.14
CA LEU A 31 -7.23 5.51 3.36
C LEU A 31 -7.74 5.76 4.78
N ALA A 32 -6.89 5.68 5.80
CA ALA A 32 -7.34 5.83 7.19
C ALA A 32 -7.98 7.20 7.50
N PRO A 33 -7.43 8.34 7.06
CA PRO A 33 -8.08 9.64 7.26
C PRO A 33 -9.40 9.76 6.47
N LEU A 34 -9.47 9.20 5.26
CA LEU A 34 -10.69 9.19 4.45
C LEU A 34 -11.77 8.29 5.06
N HIS A 35 -11.39 7.08 5.53
CA HIS A 35 -12.31 6.18 6.21
C HIS A 35 -12.91 6.81 7.48
N LYS A 36 -12.08 7.48 8.26
CA LYS A 36 -12.53 8.18 9.47
C LYS A 36 -13.61 9.24 9.16
N ARG A 37 -13.54 9.87 7.99
CA ARG A 37 -14.45 10.96 7.61
C ARG A 37 -15.70 10.49 6.86
N PHE A 38 -15.51 9.59 5.90
CA PHE A 38 -16.54 9.24 4.92
C PHE A 38 -17.06 7.81 5.06
N ASN A 39 -16.47 6.95 5.86
CA ASN A 39 -16.72 5.52 6.01
C ASN A 39 -16.58 4.78 4.66
N ILE A 40 -15.53 4.01 4.53
CA ILE A 40 -15.31 3.18 3.34
C ILE A 40 -16.27 1.99 3.40
N LYS A 41 -17.05 1.81 2.36
CA LYS A 41 -17.97 0.70 2.16
C LYS A 41 -17.32 -0.43 1.37
N ARG A 42 -16.58 -0.08 0.29
CA ARG A 42 -15.98 -1.04 -0.62
C ARG A 42 -14.63 -0.55 -1.13
N LEU A 43 -13.69 -1.50 -1.32
CA LEU A 43 -12.37 -1.28 -1.94
C LEU A 43 -12.15 -2.29 -3.06
N VAL A 44 -11.66 -1.81 -4.19
CA VAL A 44 -11.03 -2.63 -5.24
C VAL A 44 -9.59 -2.16 -5.36
N ILE A 45 -8.66 -3.08 -5.17
CA ILE A 45 -7.24 -2.78 -5.07
C ILE A 45 -6.50 -3.56 -6.15
N SER A 46 -5.72 -2.85 -6.97
CA SER A 46 -4.75 -3.48 -7.86
C SER A 46 -3.37 -2.96 -7.51
N THR A 47 -2.47 -3.85 -7.10
CA THR A 47 -1.09 -3.47 -6.76
C THR A 47 -0.14 -3.77 -7.92
N TYR A 48 0.84 -2.90 -8.11
CA TYR A 48 1.93 -3.00 -9.07
C TYR A 48 3.22 -3.02 -8.26
N GLN A 49 3.68 -4.24 -7.93
CA GLN A 49 4.73 -4.44 -6.94
C GLN A 49 6.08 -4.65 -7.60
N SER A 50 7.08 -3.88 -7.18
CA SER A 50 8.48 -4.02 -7.58
C SER A 50 9.08 -5.36 -7.13
N VAL A 51 10.12 -5.81 -7.83
CA VAL A 51 10.79 -7.07 -7.53
C VAL A 51 11.50 -7.08 -6.17
N SER A 52 11.92 -5.91 -5.66
CA SER A 52 12.53 -5.81 -4.33
C SER A 52 11.63 -6.31 -3.19
N GLY A 53 10.31 -6.33 -3.38
CA GLY A 53 9.37 -6.92 -2.43
C GLY A 53 9.55 -8.43 -2.23
N THR A 54 10.17 -9.12 -3.20
CA THR A 54 10.54 -10.54 -3.09
C THR A 54 11.97 -10.73 -2.56
N GLY A 55 12.80 -9.68 -2.60
CA GLY A 55 14.14 -9.69 -2.09
C GLY A 55 15.23 -9.61 -3.17
N LYS A 56 16.50 -9.71 -2.74
CA LYS A 56 17.67 -9.49 -3.59
C LYS A 56 17.71 -10.42 -4.81
N ASN A 57 17.43 -11.70 -4.64
CA ASN A 57 17.50 -12.67 -5.75
C ASN A 57 16.52 -12.32 -6.89
N ALA A 58 15.37 -11.72 -6.57
CA ALA A 58 14.42 -11.25 -7.58
C ALA A 58 14.92 -10.01 -8.35
N ILE A 59 15.68 -9.13 -7.67
CA ILE A 59 16.36 -8.01 -8.30
C ILE A 59 17.44 -8.55 -9.25
N ASP A 60 18.24 -9.50 -8.77
CA ASP A 60 19.31 -10.13 -9.55
C ASP A 60 18.73 -10.84 -10.80
N GLN A 61 17.59 -11.55 -10.66
CA GLN A 61 16.88 -12.15 -11.80
C GLN A 61 16.47 -11.07 -12.83
N LEU A 62 15.84 -9.97 -12.39
CA LEU A 62 15.39 -8.90 -13.30
C LEU A 62 16.56 -8.33 -14.11
N TYR A 63 17.69 -8.04 -13.46
CA TYR A 63 18.86 -7.49 -14.15
C TYR A 63 19.57 -8.50 -15.04
N SER A 64 19.63 -9.77 -14.63
CA SER A 64 20.20 -10.83 -15.46
C SER A 64 19.37 -11.03 -16.75
N GLU A 65 18.05 -11.07 -16.62
CA GLU A 65 17.16 -11.18 -17.79
C GLU A 65 17.32 -9.98 -18.74
N ARG A 66 17.44 -8.74 -18.21
CA ARG A 66 17.70 -7.53 -19.01
C ARG A 66 19.02 -7.57 -19.77
N ASN A 67 20.02 -8.18 -19.18
CA ASN A 67 21.35 -8.31 -19.77
C ASN A 67 21.50 -9.56 -20.63
N GLY A 68 20.46 -10.37 -20.79
CA GLY A 68 20.49 -11.61 -21.55
C GLY A 68 21.37 -12.69 -20.92
N SER A 69 21.55 -12.67 -19.60
CA SER A 69 22.33 -13.64 -18.83
C SER A 69 21.42 -14.57 -18.03
N ASP A 70 21.90 -15.77 -17.74
CA ASP A 70 21.20 -16.71 -16.88
C ASP A 70 21.29 -16.29 -15.42
N SER A 71 20.20 -16.51 -14.70
CA SER A 71 20.13 -16.33 -13.25
C SER A 71 19.29 -17.42 -12.60
N GLU A 72 19.42 -17.55 -11.29
CA GLU A 72 18.49 -18.35 -10.51
C GLU A 72 17.08 -17.76 -10.65
N LYS A 73 16.13 -18.60 -11.04
CA LYS A 73 14.73 -18.17 -11.21
C LYS A 73 14.01 -18.16 -9.87
N VAL A 74 13.63 -16.98 -9.44
CA VAL A 74 12.78 -16.74 -8.25
C VAL A 74 11.31 -16.79 -8.65
N TYR A 75 10.99 -16.28 -9.85
CA TYR A 75 9.65 -16.32 -10.40
C TYR A 75 9.47 -17.49 -11.38
N PRO A 76 8.24 -18.02 -11.50
CA PRO A 76 7.96 -19.13 -12.43
C PRO A 76 8.12 -18.74 -13.91
N TYR A 77 8.09 -17.45 -14.22
CA TYR A 77 8.26 -16.88 -15.55
C TYR A 77 9.26 -15.73 -15.53
N SER A 78 9.77 -15.37 -16.69
CA SER A 78 10.57 -14.15 -16.84
C SER A 78 9.78 -12.94 -16.39
N ILE A 79 10.44 -12.07 -15.63
CA ILE A 79 9.84 -10.82 -15.13
C ILE A 79 10.17 -9.63 -16.02
N ASP A 80 11.32 -9.61 -16.68
CA ASP A 80 11.64 -8.51 -17.57
C ASP A 80 10.67 -8.47 -18.76
N GLN A 81 10.18 -7.28 -19.07
CA GLN A 81 9.15 -7.03 -20.09
C GLN A 81 7.84 -7.82 -19.89
N ASN A 82 7.53 -8.20 -18.65
CA ASN A 82 6.37 -9.01 -18.31
C ASN A 82 5.65 -8.50 -17.07
N LEU A 83 4.39 -8.92 -16.89
CA LEU A 83 3.57 -8.69 -15.70
C LEU A 83 3.13 -10.05 -15.16
N LEU A 84 3.41 -10.32 -13.90
CA LEU A 84 2.97 -11.56 -13.26
C LEU A 84 1.84 -11.24 -12.27
N PRO A 85 0.57 -11.60 -12.55
CA PRO A 85 -0.56 -11.39 -11.64
C PRO A 85 -0.53 -12.42 -10.50
N HIS A 86 0.59 -12.44 -9.79
CA HIS A 86 0.92 -13.44 -8.80
C HIS A 86 2.00 -12.91 -7.87
N CYS A 87 1.63 -12.65 -6.62
CA CYS A 87 2.57 -12.31 -5.55
C CYS A 87 2.30 -13.24 -4.36
N ASP A 88 3.37 -13.90 -3.83
CA ASP A 88 3.28 -14.93 -2.79
C ASP A 88 2.56 -16.21 -3.30
N VAL A 89 2.24 -17.17 -2.45
CA VAL A 89 1.61 -18.44 -2.82
C VAL A 89 0.10 -18.30 -3.02
N PHE A 90 -0.45 -19.13 -3.90
CA PHE A 90 -1.91 -19.25 -4.03
C PHE A 90 -2.50 -19.97 -2.84
N GLU A 91 -3.65 -19.49 -2.38
CA GLU A 91 -4.45 -20.07 -1.31
C GLU A 91 -5.81 -20.56 -1.85
N GLU A 92 -6.60 -21.18 -0.99
CA GLU A 92 -7.94 -21.63 -1.35
C GLU A 92 -8.83 -20.46 -1.81
N GLY A 93 -9.63 -20.68 -2.85
CA GLY A 93 -10.48 -19.63 -3.44
C GLY A 93 -9.82 -18.79 -4.54
N GLY A 94 -8.56 -19.12 -4.92
CA GLY A 94 -7.87 -18.49 -6.05
C GLY A 94 -7.18 -17.16 -5.75
N TYR A 95 -7.27 -16.67 -4.52
CA TYR A 95 -6.48 -15.53 -4.06
C TYR A 95 -5.07 -15.97 -3.69
N THR A 96 -4.11 -15.05 -3.82
CA THR A 96 -2.78 -15.26 -3.24
C THR A 96 -2.76 -14.84 -1.77
N LYS A 97 -1.78 -15.34 -1.02
CA LYS A 97 -1.55 -14.93 0.37
C LYS A 97 -1.32 -13.42 0.49
N GLU A 98 -0.66 -12.81 -0.50
CA GLU A 98 -0.47 -11.36 -0.57
C GLU A 98 -1.80 -10.60 -0.68
N GLU A 99 -2.70 -11.07 -1.52
CA GLU A 99 -4.04 -10.49 -1.68
C GLU A 99 -4.87 -10.65 -0.40
N ASN A 100 -4.80 -11.80 0.24
CA ASN A 100 -5.47 -12.04 1.52
C ASN A 100 -4.91 -11.17 2.65
N LYS A 101 -3.59 -10.86 2.67
CA LYS A 101 -3.01 -9.87 3.60
C LYS A 101 -3.64 -8.49 3.39
N LEU A 102 -3.72 -8.00 2.15
CA LEU A 102 -4.35 -6.72 1.83
C LEU A 102 -5.78 -6.64 2.38
N ILE A 103 -6.57 -7.70 2.20
CA ILE A 103 -7.95 -7.77 2.68
C ILE A 103 -8.02 -7.78 4.21
N ASN A 104 -7.31 -8.72 4.84
CA ASN A 104 -7.44 -8.99 6.27
C ASN A 104 -6.78 -7.89 7.12
N GLU A 105 -5.59 -7.41 6.73
CA GLU A 105 -4.90 -6.36 7.46
C GLU A 105 -5.62 -5.02 7.34
N THR A 106 -6.21 -4.71 6.19
CA THR A 106 -7.02 -3.50 6.01
C THR A 106 -8.18 -3.48 6.99
N LYS A 107 -8.97 -4.54 7.05
CA LYS A 107 -10.08 -4.67 8.02
C LYS A 107 -9.59 -4.57 9.45
N LYS A 108 -8.52 -5.27 9.77
CA LYS A 108 -7.92 -5.29 11.10
C LYS A 108 -7.42 -3.91 11.54
N ILE A 109 -6.68 -3.20 10.69
CA ILE A 109 -6.06 -1.91 11.02
C ILE A 109 -7.10 -0.79 11.08
N LEU A 110 -8.06 -0.78 10.16
CA LEU A 110 -9.18 0.16 10.20
C LEU A 110 -10.19 -0.18 11.30
N ASN A 111 -10.10 -1.40 11.87
CA ASN A 111 -11.02 -1.97 12.85
C ASN A 111 -12.47 -1.94 12.34
N ASP A 112 -12.64 -2.33 11.11
CA ASP A 112 -13.95 -2.39 10.45
C ASP A 112 -14.03 -3.64 9.55
N ASN A 113 -14.79 -4.63 10.01
CA ASN A 113 -15.02 -5.87 9.28
C ASN A 113 -16.13 -5.77 8.21
N SER A 114 -16.86 -4.65 8.19
CA SER A 114 -17.96 -4.44 7.24
C SER A 114 -17.46 -4.07 5.84
N ILE A 115 -16.23 -3.56 5.71
CA ILE A 115 -15.66 -3.13 4.43
C ILE A 115 -15.56 -4.33 3.48
N GLN A 116 -16.16 -4.18 2.31
CA GLN A 116 -16.06 -5.15 1.22
C GLN A 116 -14.76 -4.89 0.44
N ILE A 117 -13.85 -5.87 0.40
CA ILE A 117 -12.53 -5.69 -0.20
C ILE A 117 -12.24 -6.82 -1.18
N THR A 118 -11.77 -6.47 -2.36
CA THR A 118 -11.13 -7.40 -3.30
C THR A 118 -9.82 -6.82 -3.78
N SER A 119 -8.84 -7.69 -4.07
CA SER A 119 -7.51 -7.27 -4.48
C SER A 119 -6.93 -8.17 -5.54
N THR A 120 -6.07 -7.60 -6.38
CA THR A 120 -5.23 -8.31 -7.35
C THR A 120 -3.81 -7.79 -7.20
N ALA A 121 -2.87 -8.68 -6.91
CA ALA A 121 -1.47 -8.34 -6.74
C ALA A 121 -0.65 -8.73 -7.98
N VAL A 122 -0.01 -7.73 -8.59
CA VAL A 122 0.78 -7.90 -9.81
C VAL A 122 2.24 -7.57 -9.55
N ARG A 123 3.15 -8.48 -9.90
CA ARG A 123 4.58 -8.21 -9.94
C ARG A 123 4.94 -7.53 -11.26
N VAL A 124 5.68 -6.41 -11.18
CA VAL A 124 6.07 -5.61 -12.33
C VAL A 124 7.59 -5.50 -12.44
N PRO A 125 8.16 -5.26 -13.64
CA PRO A 125 9.60 -5.29 -13.88
C PRO A 125 10.29 -3.98 -13.48
N ILE A 126 10.06 -3.52 -12.27
CA ILE A 126 10.75 -2.37 -11.66
C ILE A 126 11.45 -2.81 -10.37
N GLU A 127 12.57 -2.18 -10.06
CA GLU A 127 13.39 -2.58 -8.93
C GLU A 127 12.75 -2.24 -7.60
N ILE A 128 12.30 -1.00 -7.41
CA ILE A 128 11.88 -0.44 -6.12
C ILE A 128 10.57 0.35 -6.26
N CYS A 129 9.87 0.52 -5.17
CA CYS A 129 8.56 1.12 -5.00
C CYS A 129 7.40 0.25 -5.48
N HIS A 130 6.30 0.34 -4.77
CA HIS A 130 5.03 -0.24 -5.17
C HIS A 130 4.06 0.87 -5.58
N GLY A 131 3.34 0.63 -6.68
CA GLY A 131 2.21 1.44 -7.09
C GLY A 131 0.90 0.71 -6.78
N GLU A 132 -0.16 1.46 -6.53
CA GLU A 132 -1.49 0.90 -6.26
C GLU A 132 -2.58 1.73 -6.93
N SER A 133 -3.42 1.08 -7.69
CA SER A 133 -4.68 1.64 -8.16
C SER A 133 -5.77 1.22 -7.19
N VAL A 134 -6.38 2.20 -6.53
CA VAL A 134 -7.41 1.97 -5.51
C VAL A 134 -8.70 2.64 -5.92
N ASN A 135 -9.75 1.83 -6.06
CA ASN A 135 -11.13 2.30 -6.24
C ASN A 135 -11.86 2.15 -4.92
N ILE A 136 -12.52 3.20 -4.49
CA ILE A 136 -13.18 3.32 -3.20
C ILE A 136 -14.65 3.67 -3.41
N GLU A 137 -15.56 2.98 -2.73
CA GLU A 137 -16.93 3.44 -2.52
C GLU A 137 -17.10 3.84 -1.05
N PHE A 138 -17.55 5.06 -0.81
CA PHE A 138 -17.86 5.55 0.53
C PHE A 138 -19.36 5.39 0.85
N GLU A 139 -19.67 5.26 2.14
CA GLU A 139 -21.06 5.33 2.62
C GLU A 139 -21.61 6.75 2.56
N LYS A 140 -20.77 7.74 2.91
CA LYS A 140 -21.14 9.15 2.94
C LYS A 140 -20.78 9.83 1.62
N GLU A 141 -21.59 10.79 1.23
CA GLU A 141 -21.26 11.69 0.13
C GLU A 141 -20.06 12.57 0.51
N TYR A 142 -19.27 12.97 -0.48
CA TYR A 142 -18.09 13.78 -0.29
C TYR A 142 -17.95 14.84 -1.39
N LYS A 143 -17.19 15.89 -1.07
CA LYS A 143 -16.68 16.85 -2.05
C LYS A 143 -15.21 16.56 -2.34
N LEU A 144 -14.79 16.67 -3.59
CA LEU A 144 -13.41 16.35 -3.99
C LEU A 144 -12.40 17.28 -3.31
N GLU A 145 -12.78 18.54 -3.09
CA GLU A 145 -11.99 19.54 -2.38
C GLU A 145 -11.73 19.12 -0.92
N GLU A 146 -12.74 18.49 -0.26
CA GLU A 146 -12.60 17.99 1.11
C GLU A 146 -11.64 16.79 1.15
N VAL A 147 -11.72 15.88 0.18
CA VAL A 147 -10.75 14.77 0.04
C VAL A 147 -9.34 15.32 -0.10
N ASN A 148 -9.12 16.26 -1.02
CA ASN A 148 -7.81 16.88 -1.24
C ASN A 148 -7.29 17.58 0.02
N SER A 149 -8.15 18.32 0.73
CA SER A 149 -7.78 18.99 1.98
C SER A 149 -7.32 18.00 3.06
N ILE A 150 -8.05 16.89 3.22
CA ILE A 150 -7.71 15.83 4.18
C ILE A 150 -6.37 15.21 3.83
N LEU A 151 -6.14 14.87 2.56
CA LEU A 151 -4.90 14.24 2.13
C LEU A 151 -3.70 15.17 2.29
N LYS A 152 -3.82 16.45 1.88
CA LYS A 152 -2.77 17.45 2.03
C LYS A 152 -2.40 17.76 3.48
N SER A 153 -3.34 17.62 4.41
CA SER A 153 -3.10 17.83 5.85
C SER A 153 -2.64 16.58 6.61
N SER A 154 -2.59 15.44 5.95
CA SER A 154 -2.22 14.16 6.59
C SER A 154 -0.71 14.00 6.66
N THR A 155 -0.20 13.70 7.84
CA THR A 155 1.24 13.46 8.06
C THR A 155 1.73 12.26 7.28
N GLY A 156 2.89 12.40 6.64
CA GLY A 156 3.53 11.32 5.87
C GLY A 156 2.93 11.12 4.47
N LEU A 157 2.06 12.05 4.01
CA LEU A 157 1.53 12.07 2.65
C LEU A 157 2.05 13.27 1.86
N ILE A 158 2.33 13.01 0.59
CA ILE A 158 2.57 14.04 -0.43
C ILE A 158 1.52 13.87 -1.52
N VAL A 159 0.78 14.93 -1.81
CA VAL A 159 -0.19 14.96 -2.91
C VAL A 159 0.50 15.51 -4.15
N GLU A 160 0.67 14.68 -5.18
CA GLU A 160 1.16 15.04 -6.51
C GLU A 160 0.02 14.80 -7.51
N ASP A 161 -0.78 15.81 -7.80
CA ASP A 161 -1.97 15.64 -8.64
C ASP A 161 -2.26 16.89 -9.49
N GLU A 162 -1.40 17.12 -10.50
CA GLU A 162 -1.60 18.15 -11.54
C GLU A 162 -1.59 17.47 -12.93
N PRO A 163 -2.71 16.86 -13.33
CA PRO A 163 -2.77 16.08 -14.59
C PRO A 163 -2.47 16.92 -15.84
N LYS A 164 -2.72 18.23 -15.81
CA LYS A 164 -2.43 19.13 -16.94
C LYS A 164 -0.94 19.25 -17.21
N ASP A 165 -0.14 19.13 -16.16
CA ASP A 165 1.32 19.21 -16.20
C ASP A 165 1.97 17.82 -16.20
N ASN A 166 1.17 16.76 -16.34
CA ASN A 166 1.58 15.36 -16.21
C ASN A 166 2.27 15.06 -14.87
N LEU A 167 1.91 15.77 -13.81
CA LEU A 167 2.44 15.56 -12.47
C LEU A 167 1.55 14.56 -11.72
N TYR A 168 2.10 13.41 -11.44
CA TYR A 168 1.50 12.32 -10.68
C TYR A 168 2.59 11.45 -10.05
N PRO A 169 2.29 10.68 -8.99
CA PRO A 169 3.28 9.83 -8.33
C PRO A 169 3.83 8.75 -9.27
N MET A 170 5.15 8.61 -9.26
CA MET A 170 5.86 7.56 -10.00
C MET A 170 6.89 6.87 -9.12
N PRO A 171 7.14 5.55 -9.30
CA PRO A 171 8.17 4.81 -8.56
C PRO A 171 9.54 5.48 -8.58
N ILE A 172 9.98 5.97 -9.73
CA ILE A 172 11.28 6.62 -9.89
C ILE A 172 11.45 7.88 -9.03
N ASN A 173 10.35 8.59 -8.74
CA ASN A 173 10.37 9.81 -7.95
C ASN A 173 10.14 9.55 -6.45
N ALA A 174 9.50 8.42 -6.10
CA ALA A 174 9.21 8.01 -4.74
C ALA A 174 10.32 7.19 -4.09
N ALA A 175 11.23 6.64 -4.89
CA ALA A 175 12.35 5.84 -4.40
C ALA A 175 13.22 6.63 -3.40
N ASN A 176 13.64 5.95 -2.34
CA ASN A 176 14.43 6.48 -1.23
C ASN A 176 13.75 7.57 -0.39
N LYS A 177 12.43 7.73 -0.49
CA LYS A 177 11.65 8.66 0.33
C LYS A 177 10.81 7.90 1.37
N ASP A 178 10.54 8.55 2.49
CA ASP A 178 9.78 7.95 3.61
C ASP A 178 8.28 8.26 3.53
N GLU A 179 7.90 9.19 2.67
CA GLU A 179 6.52 9.59 2.48
C GLU A 179 5.79 8.64 1.53
N VAL A 180 4.48 8.65 1.62
CA VAL A 180 3.58 8.05 0.66
C VAL A 180 3.07 9.12 -0.29
N PHE A 181 3.16 8.87 -1.59
CA PHE A 181 2.71 9.77 -2.63
C PHE A 181 1.33 9.35 -3.11
N VAL A 182 0.43 10.31 -3.27
CA VAL A 182 -0.93 10.08 -3.77
C VAL A 182 -1.28 11.10 -4.85
N GLY A 183 -1.90 10.62 -5.90
CA GLY A 183 -2.38 11.45 -7.01
C GLY A 183 -3.43 10.71 -7.84
N ARG A 184 -3.73 11.25 -9.03
CA ARG A 184 -4.80 10.77 -9.89
C ARG A 184 -6.13 10.69 -9.13
N ILE A 185 -6.37 11.68 -8.25
CA ILE A 185 -7.52 11.80 -7.37
C ILE A 185 -8.71 12.25 -8.20
N ARG A 186 -9.67 11.37 -8.43
CA ARG A 186 -10.81 11.65 -9.31
C ARG A 186 -12.03 10.86 -8.91
N ARG A 187 -13.22 11.44 -9.18
CA ARG A 187 -14.47 10.73 -8.96
C ARG A 187 -14.56 9.48 -9.84
N ASP A 188 -15.12 8.44 -9.26
CA ASP A 188 -15.66 7.33 -10.00
C ASP A 188 -17.18 7.56 -10.15
N PHE A 189 -17.63 7.74 -11.39
CA PHE A 189 -19.04 8.00 -11.71
C PHE A 189 -19.85 6.71 -11.88
N SER A 190 -19.24 5.55 -11.77
CA SER A 190 -19.93 4.26 -11.90
C SER A 190 -20.70 3.86 -10.64
N VAL A 191 -20.38 4.50 -9.49
CA VAL A 191 -21.06 4.30 -8.20
C VAL A 191 -21.36 5.66 -7.55
N LYS A 192 -22.29 5.66 -6.59
CA LYS A 192 -22.83 6.91 -6.01
C LYS A 192 -21.75 7.79 -5.35
N SER A 193 -20.86 7.21 -4.56
CA SER A 193 -19.82 7.90 -3.81
C SER A 193 -18.44 7.32 -4.08
N GLY A 194 -18.14 7.15 -5.38
CA GLY A 194 -16.92 6.52 -5.86
C GLY A 194 -15.73 7.46 -5.99
N LEU A 195 -14.54 6.99 -5.61
CA LEU A 195 -13.27 7.70 -5.74
C LEU A 195 -12.20 6.75 -6.30
N ASN A 196 -11.38 7.26 -7.21
CA ASN A 196 -10.18 6.57 -7.68
C ASN A 196 -8.94 7.33 -7.21
N LEU A 197 -7.93 6.56 -6.77
CA LEU A 197 -6.62 7.06 -6.34
C LEU A 197 -5.51 6.25 -7.01
N TRP A 198 -4.35 6.89 -7.15
CA TRP A 198 -3.09 6.24 -7.44
C TRP A 198 -2.11 6.56 -6.32
N ILE A 199 -1.51 5.51 -5.72
CA ILE A 199 -0.65 5.59 -4.55
C ILE A 199 0.69 4.97 -4.89
N VAL A 200 1.78 5.63 -4.50
CA VAL A 200 3.15 5.12 -4.67
C VAL A 200 3.95 5.35 -3.40
N ALA A 201 4.72 4.35 -2.98
CA ALA A 201 5.70 4.51 -1.90
C ALA A 201 6.88 3.55 -2.05
N ASP A 202 7.97 3.87 -1.39
CA ASP A 202 9.13 2.99 -1.26
C ASP A 202 8.78 1.82 -0.32
N ASN A 203 8.73 0.63 -0.91
CA ASN A 203 8.33 -0.60 -0.21
C ASN A 203 9.38 -1.10 0.80
N LEU A 204 10.64 -0.69 0.66
CA LEU A 204 11.72 -1.04 1.60
C LEU A 204 11.80 -0.05 2.76
N ARG A 205 11.39 1.21 2.53
CA ARG A 205 11.36 2.26 3.54
C ARG A 205 10.00 2.31 4.24
N LYS A 206 9.05 3.06 3.71
CA LYS A 206 7.70 3.17 4.31
C LYS A 206 7.00 1.82 4.41
N GLY A 207 7.18 0.97 3.41
CA GLY A 207 6.61 -0.38 3.40
C GLY A 207 7.27 -1.36 4.40
N ALA A 208 8.41 -1.04 4.99
CA ALA A 208 9.14 -1.94 5.87
C ALA A 208 9.88 -1.21 6.99
N ALA A 209 11.16 -0.82 6.77
CA ALA A 209 12.07 -0.36 7.81
C ALA A 209 11.59 0.93 8.50
N THR A 210 11.27 1.96 7.73
CA THR A 210 10.83 3.26 8.28
C THR A 210 9.57 3.13 9.12
N ASN A 211 8.59 2.34 8.67
CA ASN A 211 7.37 2.15 9.45
C ASN A 211 7.63 1.42 10.77
N THR A 212 8.54 0.45 10.78
CA THR A 212 8.92 -0.26 12.01
C THR A 212 9.51 0.71 13.03
N ILE A 213 10.39 1.61 12.58
CA ILE A 213 10.98 2.67 13.43
C ILE A 213 9.88 3.62 13.94
N GLN A 214 9.01 4.08 13.05
CA GLN A 214 7.89 4.97 13.43
C GLN A 214 6.92 4.33 14.43
N ILE A 215 6.72 3.01 14.37
CA ILE A 215 5.97 2.26 15.38
C ILE A 215 6.70 2.32 16.72
N ALA A 216 8.01 2.07 16.75
CA ALA A 216 8.82 2.11 17.97
C ALA A 216 8.81 3.52 18.61
N GLU A 217 9.06 4.56 17.82
CA GLU A 217 8.99 5.96 18.25
C GLU A 217 7.63 6.27 18.87
N LYS A 218 6.55 5.83 18.21
CA LYS A 218 5.20 6.06 18.71
C LYS A 218 4.91 5.34 20.02
N LEU A 219 5.47 4.16 20.25
CA LEU A 219 5.35 3.42 21.51
C LEU A 219 6.10 4.13 22.64
N ILE A 220 7.26 4.71 22.36
CA ILE A 220 8.04 5.50 23.31
C ILE A 220 7.27 6.78 23.68
N GLU A 221 6.81 7.55 22.71
CA GLU A 221 5.99 8.75 22.93
C GLU A 221 4.75 8.48 23.81
N MET A 222 4.21 7.27 23.72
CA MET A 222 3.03 6.86 24.48
C MET A 222 3.38 6.27 25.85
N GLY A 223 4.66 6.23 26.22
CA GLY A 223 5.14 5.66 27.49
C GLY A 223 4.94 4.14 27.61
N ILE A 224 4.83 3.42 26.50
CA ILE A 224 4.60 1.97 26.48
C ILE A 224 5.92 1.22 26.37
N ALA A 225 6.86 1.76 25.61
CA ALA A 225 8.23 1.30 25.55
C ALA A 225 9.17 2.35 26.14
N LYS A 226 10.30 1.89 26.69
CA LYS A 226 11.40 2.77 27.10
C LYS A 226 12.41 2.84 25.95
N PRO A 227 13.14 3.96 25.82
CA PRO A 227 14.23 4.09 24.85
C PRO A 227 15.29 3.02 25.06
#